data_091406450f3eeb64fce66aa3194a56a1
#
_entry.id   091406450f3eeb64fce66aa3194a56a1
#
_cell.length_a   1.000
_cell.length_b   1.000
_cell.length_c   1.000
_cell.angle_alpha   90.00
_cell.angle_beta   90.00
_cell.angle_gamma   90.00
#
_symmetry.space_group_name_H-M   'P 1'
#
loop_
_entity.id
_entity.type
_entity.pdbx_description
1 polymer ?
#
loop_
_entity_poly.entity_id
_entity_poly.type
_entity_poly.pdbx_seq_one_letter_code
_entity_poly.pdbx_strand_id
1 'polypeptide(L)'
;MRRDWRLSIFFVIFTGVLCGGRTSWAQSKAGRAGDAVNLNNQGLERYKKGKVDEAIELYRQALALNPNFPEALSNLGLALDAKGKEDEAISDFDKALAIKPSDAVTESNLGLALYHEKKYNDSLSAYRKALGLNPKFPQAYNGMGAALFASGNTADAIAAYRRALELMPRYVDALNNLAAALDATQQWNEAIPIYQQAMALEPNSLDLQTNYAMALGNAGRDEEAMAQYREIVAQHPDESHAWFALGHLLYKQGQLDAAASSLEKSLALKPEQADADFNLALAYQGQGKLDLAIATFQKGLALKPGDAHAIYNLGYTYLLASDPAKAADSFQRALQQQANFAEAEIGLGAAKMQLGDLNGAQAAFAKVIAEHPDNADARFNLGNVLFNKGQYQEAAESYREANRLNPNLAHAHYNLGMALLRLKDPDAAQVEFKEATRLDPKLAAPN
;
A
#
# COMPACT_ATOMS: atom_id res chain seq x y z
N MET A 1 -2.25 2.73 -2.75
CA MET A 1 -1.12 3.67 -2.60
C MET A 1 -0.32 3.68 -3.89
N ARG A 2 -0.20 4.84 -4.55
CA ARG A 2 0.69 4.98 -5.71
C ARG A 2 2.08 5.23 -5.17
N ARG A 3 2.95 4.24 -5.26
CA ARG A 3 4.37 4.38 -4.94
C ARG A 3 5.05 5.16 -6.05
N ASP A 4 5.70 6.27 -5.71
CA ASP A 4 6.66 6.92 -6.59
C ASP A 4 7.93 6.06 -6.60
N TRP A 5 8.06 5.23 -7.63
CA TRP A 5 9.27 4.46 -7.89
C TRP A 5 10.37 5.43 -8.33
N ARG A 6 11.27 5.79 -7.41
CA ARG A 6 12.47 6.55 -7.77
C ARG A 6 13.44 5.59 -8.45
N LEU A 7 13.55 5.72 -9.77
CA LEU A 7 14.60 5.09 -10.55
C LEU A 7 15.91 5.84 -10.30
N SER A 8 16.73 5.39 -9.34
CA SER A 8 18.10 5.84 -9.25
C SER A 8 18.89 5.19 -10.37
N ILE A 9 19.14 5.92 -11.46
CA ILE A 9 19.90 5.41 -12.60
C ILE A 9 21.29 5.97 -12.58
N PHE A 10 22.31 5.08 -12.44
CA PHE A 10 23.70 5.42 -12.60
C PHE A 10 24.02 5.73 -14.06
N PHE A 11 24.59 6.90 -14.29
CA PHE A 11 24.84 7.45 -15.61
C PHE A 11 26.06 6.87 -16.30
N VAL A 12 25.94 6.53 -17.57
CA VAL A 12 27.09 6.25 -18.47
C VAL A 12 27.50 7.55 -19.14
N ILE A 13 28.76 7.90 -18.99
CA ILE A 13 29.32 9.17 -19.43
C ILE A 13 30.25 8.96 -20.60
N PHE A 14 30.10 9.79 -21.63
CA PHE A 14 30.99 9.78 -22.81
C PHE A 14 32.19 10.69 -22.66
N THR A 15 33.42 10.15 -22.91
CA THR A 15 34.65 10.91 -23.14
C THR A 15 35.10 10.72 -24.58
N GLY A 16 35.08 11.78 -25.38
CA GLY A 16 35.52 11.76 -26.77
C GLY A 16 36.89 12.43 -26.93
N VAL A 17 37.82 11.78 -27.68
CA VAL A 17 39.14 12.30 -28.04
C VAL A 17 39.13 12.78 -29.49
N LEU A 18 39.67 13.98 -29.76
CA LEU A 18 39.77 14.60 -31.09
C LEU A 18 41.21 14.59 -31.62
N CYS A 19 41.36 14.21 -32.89
CA CYS A 19 42.58 14.47 -33.71
C CYS A 19 42.32 15.56 -34.75
N GLY A 20 43.23 16.51 -34.88
CA GLY A 20 43.07 17.77 -35.58
C GLY A 20 43.61 17.85 -37.01
N GLY A 21 43.30 18.94 -37.69
CA GLY A 21 43.90 19.40 -38.97
C GLY A 21 43.15 20.50 -39.75
N ARG A 22 43.60 21.68 -39.66
CA ARG A 22 43.94 22.79 -40.61
C ARG A 22 42.94 23.39 -41.61
N THR A 23 42.63 24.69 -41.40
CA THR A 23 42.78 25.92 -42.23
C THR A 23 42.13 27.10 -41.49
N SER A 24 42.44 28.39 -41.75
CA SER A 24 42.04 29.51 -40.89
C SER A 24 40.51 29.66 -40.61
N TRP A 25 39.69 29.30 -41.59
CA TRP A 25 38.22 29.17 -41.39
C TRP A 25 37.85 27.87 -40.63
N ALA A 26 38.58 26.81 -40.86
CA ALA A 26 38.52 25.55 -40.12
C ALA A 26 39.08 25.71 -38.71
N GLN A 27 40.06 26.58 -38.48
CA GLN A 27 40.60 26.87 -37.11
C GLN A 27 39.60 27.61 -36.22
N SER A 28 38.79 28.55 -36.76
CA SER A 28 37.73 29.20 -35.97
C SER A 28 36.54 28.26 -35.66
N LYS A 29 36.23 27.35 -36.59
CA LYS A 29 35.23 26.29 -36.38
C LYS A 29 35.73 25.18 -35.44
N ALA A 30 37.01 24.82 -35.56
CA ALA A 30 37.67 23.86 -34.68
C ALA A 30 37.84 24.42 -33.25
N GLY A 31 38.10 25.73 -33.10
CA GLY A 31 38.12 26.41 -31.81
C GLY A 31 36.78 26.39 -31.13
N ARG A 32 35.66 26.77 -31.83
CA ARG A 32 34.31 26.74 -31.30
C ARG A 32 33.85 25.33 -30.95
N ALA A 33 34.22 24.33 -31.74
CA ALA A 33 33.89 22.93 -31.43
C ALA A 33 34.63 22.45 -30.17
N GLY A 34 35.90 22.87 -29.97
CA GLY A 34 36.69 22.59 -28.77
C GLY A 34 36.06 23.26 -27.51
N ASP A 35 35.63 24.51 -27.68
CA ASP A 35 34.92 25.23 -26.57
C ASP A 35 33.59 24.60 -26.24
N ALA A 36 32.83 24.12 -27.22
CA ALA A 36 31.57 23.41 -26.98
C ALA A 36 31.79 22.09 -26.20
N VAL A 37 32.83 21.32 -26.54
CA VAL A 37 33.19 20.10 -25.81
C VAL A 37 33.60 20.43 -24.38
N ASN A 38 34.36 21.48 -24.17
CA ASN A 38 34.78 21.90 -22.82
C ASN A 38 33.57 22.31 -21.96
N LEU A 39 32.63 23.10 -22.50
CA LEU A 39 31.41 23.48 -21.80
C LEU A 39 30.52 22.27 -21.49
N ASN A 40 30.37 21.33 -22.41
CA ASN A 40 29.64 20.09 -22.16
C ASN A 40 30.29 19.28 -21.00
N ASN A 41 31.62 19.17 -20.99
CA ASN A 41 32.35 18.47 -19.92
C ASN A 41 32.22 19.18 -18.57
N GLN A 42 32.25 20.51 -18.53
CA GLN A 42 31.97 21.29 -17.33
C GLN A 42 30.52 21.08 -16.85
N GLY A 43 29.55 21.08 -17.77
CA GLY A 43 28.17 20.78 -17.47
C GLY A 43 28.00 19.39 -16.81
N LEU A 44 28.68 18.40 -17.35
CA LEU A 44 28.73 17.06 -16.82
C LEU A 44 29.27 17.00 -15.38
N GLU A 45 30.38 17.73 -15.10
CA GLU A 45 30.95 17.83 -13.76
C GLU A 45 30.00 18.54 -12.78
N ARG A 46 29.21 19.53 -13.24
CA ARG A 46 28.19 20.19 -12.43
C ARG A 46 27.03 19.25 -12.14
N TYR A 47 26.58 18.51 -13.16
CA TYR A 47 25.51 17.53 -13.02
C TYR A 47 25.86 16.44 -12.00
N LYS A 48 27.08 15.86 -12.08
CA LYS A 48 27.59 14.88 -11.09
C LYS A 48 27.61 15.42 -9.67
N LYS A 49 27.78 16.72 -9.48
CA LYS A 49 27.77 17.40 -8.18
C LYS A 49 26.36 17.81 -7.72
N GLY A 50 25.31 17.35 -8.41
CA GLY A 50 23.91 17.71 -8.12
C GLY A 50 23.51 19.14 -8.52
N LYS A 51 24.42 19.89 -9.19
CA LYS A 51 24.17 21.27 -9.62
C LYS A 51 23.50 21.31 -10.99
N VAL A 52 22.27 20.80 -11.03
CA VAL A 52 21.55 20.53 -12.29
C VAL A 52 21.31 21.81 -13.10
N ASP A 53 20.93 22.91 -12.46
CA ASP A 53 20.67 24.18 -13.16
C ASP A 53 21.95 24.77 -13.79
N GLU A 54 23.09 24.70 -13.09
CA GLU A 54 24.39 25.10 -13.67
C GLU A 54 24.78 24.21 -14.87
N ALA A 55 24.45 22.92 -14.80
CA ALA A 55 24.70 21.98 -15.89
C ALA A 55 23.86 22.30 -17.13
N ILE A 56 22.56 22.56 -16.97
CA ILE A 56 21.64 22.95 -18.05
C ILE A 56 22.17 24.19 -18.79
N GLU A 57 22.60 25.20 -18.04
CA GLU A 57 23.13 26.44 -18.64
C GLU A 57 24.41 26.17 -19.46
N LEU A 58 25.33 25.36 -18.95
CA LEU A 58 26.55 24.99 -19.65
C LEU A 58 26.28 24.15 -20.91
N TYR A 59 25.32 23.22 -20.87
CA TYR A 59 24.92 22.47 -22.07
C TYR A 59 24.27 23.36 -23.12
N ARG A 60 23.43 24.34 -22.72
CA ARG A 60 22.88 25.33 -23.64
C ARG A 60 23.94 26.20 -24.30
N GLN A 61 24.96 26.62 -23.53
CA GLN A 61 26.12 27.35 -24.08
C GLN A 61 26.91 26.48 -25.07
N ALA A 62 27.14 25.19 -24.74
CA ALA A 62 27.74 24.25 -25.66
C ALA A 62 26.99 24.12 -26.97
N LEU A 63 25.66 24.02 -26.90
CA LEU A 63 24.77 23.92 -28.07
C LEU A 63 24.67 25.23 -28.85
N ALA A 64 24.83 26.39 -28.20
CA ALA A 64 24.92 27.67 -28.89
C ALA A 64 26.20 27.76 -29.76
N LEU A 65 27.31 27.12 -29.36
CA LEU A 65 28.54 27.04 -30.15
C LEU A 65 28.46 25.93 -31.20
N ASN A 66 27.84 24.81 -30.91
CA ASN A 66 27.64 23.67 -31.81
C ASN A 66 26.22 23.08 -31.65
N PRO A 67 25.24 23.56 -32.45
CA PRO A 67 23.85 23.06 -32.37
C PRO A 67 23.69 21.58 -32.72
N ASN A 68 24.63 21.00 -33.47
CA ASN A 68 24.63 19.58 -33.89
C ASN A 68 25.57 18.74 -33.02
N PHE A 69 25.51 18.91 -31.71
CA PHE A 69 26.32 18.18 -30.74
C PHE A 69 25.45 17.16 -29.97
N PRO A 70 25.34 15.90 -30.46
CA PRO A 70 24.40 14.93 -29.91
C PRO A 70 24.65 14.60 -28.44
N GLU A 71 25.93 14.56 -27.99
CA GLU A 71 26.23 14.31 -26.59
C GLU A 71 25.75 15.46 -25.67
N ALA A 72 25.86 16.72 -26.11
CA ALA A 72 25.36 17.86 -25.35
C ALA A 72 23.83 17.91 -25.32
N LEU A 73 23.16 17.53 -26.43
CA LEU A 73 21.69 17.38 -26.47
C LEU A 73 21.23 16.27 -25.52
N SER A 74 21.89 15.10 -25.55
CA SER A 74 21.55 13.99 -24.67
C SER A 74 21.77 14.35 -23.18
N ASN A 75 22.88 15.03 -22.85
CA ASN A 75 23.17 15.48 -21.50
C ASN A 75 22.17 16.57 -21.04
N LEU A 76 21.77 17.50 -21.92
CA LEU A 76 20.75 18.50 -21.63
C LEU A 76 19.40 17.84 -21.36
N GLY A 77 18.97 16.90 -22.23
CA GLY A 77 17.76 16.14 -22.05
C GLY A 77 17.72 15.42 -20.70
N LEU A 78 18.81 14.78 -20.33
CA LEU A 78 18.94 14.11 -19.04
C LEU A 78 18.84 15.08 -17.85
N ALA A 79 19.45 16.26 -17.94
CA ALA A 79 19.36 17.28 -16.90
C ALA A 79 17.97 17.91 -16.81
N LEU A 80 17.27 18.02 -17.93
CA LEU A 80 15.88 18.49 -17.99
C LEU A 80 14.91 17.46 -17.39
N ASP A 81 15.07 16.17 -17.70
CA ASP A 81 14.31 15.08 -17.11
C ASP A 81 14.45 15.05 -15.57
N ALA A 82 15.68 15.22 -15.08
CA ALA A 82 15.95 15.34 -13.64
C ALA A 82 15.26 16.56 -12.96
N LYS A 83 14.84 17.55 -13.74
CA LYS A 83 14.07 18.74 -13.29
C LYS A 83 12.56 18.58 -13.48
N GLY A 84 12.08 17.42 -13.95
CA GLY A 84 10.68 17.20 -14.24
C GLY A 84 10.18 17.96 -15.47
N LYS A 85 11.07 18.13 -16.48
CA LYS A 85 10.77 18.79 -17.76
C LYS A 85 10.85 17.77 -18.91
N GLU A 86 10.02 16.74 -18.80
CA GLU A 86 10.07 15.55 -19.64
C GLU A 86 9.87 15.87 -21.13
N ASP A 87 8.93 16.76 -21.47
CA ASP A 87 8.69 17.17 -22.88
C ASP A 87 9.91 17.82 -23.51
N GLU A 88 10.59 18.74 -22.78
CA GLU A 88 11.83 19.37 -23.26
C GLU A 88 12.93 18.30 -23.43
N ALA A 89 13.04 17.39 -22.45
CA ALA A 89 14.03 16.31 -22.46
C ALA A 89 13.85 15.38 -23.66
N ILE A 90 12.63 14.91 -23.90
CA ILE A 90 12.26 14.04 -25.05
C ILE A 90 12.63 14.73 -26.37
N SER A 91 12.27 16.02 -26.52
CA SER A 91 12.62 16.79 -27.73
C SER A 91 14.15 16.85 -27.97
N ASP A 92 14.95 16.99 -26.91
CA ASP A 92 16.41 17.08 -27.06
C ASP A 92 17.04 15.70 -27.31
N PHE A 93 16.48 14.61 -26.73
CA PHE A 93 16.86 13.23 -27.09
C PHE A 93 16.53 12.91 -28.55
N ASP A 94 15.37 13.30 -29.05
CA ASP A 94 14.99 13.10 -30.45
C ASP A 94 15.94 13.83 -31.42
N LYS A 95 16.33 15.08 -31.09
CA LYS A 95 17.35 15.81 -31.85
C LYS A 95 18.72 15.10 -31.83
N ALA A 96 19.12 14.59 -30.66
CA ALA A 96 20.36 13.85 -30.51
C ALA A 96 20.36 12.58 -31.37
N LEU A 97 19.26 11.83 -31.33
CA LEU A 97 19.06 10.59 -32.11
C LEU A 97 18.91 10.86 -33.62
N ALA A 98 18.36 12.00 -34.00
CA ALA A 98 18.34 12.42 -35.42
C ALA A 98 19.75 12.63 -35.99
N ILE A 99 20.71 13.07 -35.13
CA ILE A 99 22.12 13.24 -35.52
C ILE A 99 22.88 11.92 -35.41
N LYS A 100 22.64 11.12 -34.35
CA LYS A 100 23.33 9.87 -34.04
C LYS A 100 22.33 8.75 -33.71
N PRO A 101 21.71 8.12 -34.73
CA PRO A 101 20.64 7.13 -34.53
C PRO A 101 21.06 5.85 -33.80
N SER A 102 22.36 5.55 -33.74
CA SER A 102 22.90 4.34 -33.10
C SER A 102 23.47 4.58 -31.70
N ASP A 103 22.87 5.52 -30.95
CA ASP A 103 23.30 5.81 -29.58
C ASP A 103 22.39 5.11 -28.55
N ALA A 104 22.83 3.94 -28.10
CA ALA A 104 22.09 3.14 -27.11
C ALA A 104 21.86 3.90 -25.78
N VAL A 105 22.75 4.79 -25.40
CA VAL A 105 22.62 5.56 -24.16
C VAL A 105 21.50 6.60 -24.30
N THR A 106 21.49 7.34 -25.39
CA THR A 106 20.42 8.32 -25.67
C THR A 106 19.05 7.65 -25.83
N GLU A 107 18.97 6.50 -26.52
CA GLU A 107 17.70 5.71 -26.59
C GLU A 107 17.25 5.25 -25.18
N SER A 108 18.18 4.84 -24.31
CA SER A 108 17.82 4.45 -22.95
C SER A 108 17.37 5.65 -22.11
N ASN A 109 18.00 6.82 -22.26
CA ASN A 109 17.59 8.04 -21.57
C ASN A 109 16.23 8.56 -22.08
N LEU A 110 15.95 8.44 -23.37
CA LEU A 110 14.62 8.70 -23.93
C LEU A 110 13.58 7.76 -23.31
N GLY A 111 13.92 6.46 -23.18
CA GLY A 111 13.06 5.49 -22.51
C GLY A 111 12.73 5.89 -21.07
N LEU A 112 13.69 6.45 -20.34
CA LEU A 112 13.49 6.94 -18.98
C LEU A 112 12.56 8.16 -18.92
N ALA A 113 12.78 9.18 -19.76
CA ALA A 113 11.94 10.37 -19.80
C ALA A 113 10.48 10.01 -20.21
N LEU A 114 10.31 9.11 -21.17
CA LEU A 114 9.00 8.59 -21.54
C LEU A 114 8.32 7.80 -20.40
N TYR A 115 9.10 7.10 -19.57
CA TYR A 115 8.61 6.44 -18.36
C TYR A 115 8.09 7.45 -17.33
N HIS A 116 8.84 8.52 -17.06
CA HIS A 116 8.44 9.60 -16.15
C HIS A 116 7.16 10.28 -16.64
N GLU A 117 7.02 10.47 -17.94
CA GLU A 117 5.80 10.99 -18.57
C GLU A 117 4.64 9.97 -18.63
N LYS A 118 4.85 8.74 -18.11
CA LYS A 118 3.89 7.62 -18.11
C LYS A 118 3.51 7.11 -19.50
N LYS A 119 4.29 7.42 -20.52
CA LYS A 119 4.18 6.87 -21.88
C LYS A 119 4.88 5.51 -21.96
N TYR A 120 4.37 4.52 -21.21
CA TYR A 120 5.06 3.24 -20.99
C TYR A 120 5.33 2.46 -22.29
N ASN A 121 4.42 2.47 -23.25
CA ASN A 121 4.62 1.76 -24.53
C ASN A 121 5.76 2.37 -25.35
N ASP A 122 5.85 3.69 -25.40
CA ASP A 122 6.92 4.40 -26.11
C ASP A 122 8.26 4.21 -25.38
N SER A 123 8.24 4.26 -24.04
CA SER A 123 9.38 3.93 -23.18
C SER A 123 9.93 2.53 -23.49
N LEU A 124 9.06 1.51 -23.56
CA LEU A 124 9.44 0.14 -23.92
C LEU A 124 10.04 0.05 -25.33
N SER A 125 9.52 0.83 -26.28
CA SER A 125 10.07 0.89 -27.64
C SER A 125 11.51 1.45 -27.62
N ALA A 126 11.74 2.54 -26.90
CA ALA A 126 13.06 3.15 -26.76
C ALA A 126 14.07 2.20 -26.07
N TYR A 127 13.67 1.54 -24.97
CA TYR A 127 14.53 0.55 -24.32
C TYR A 127 14.85 -0.64 -25.21
N ARG A 128 13.89 -1.15 -26.01
CA ARG A 128 14.14 -2.22 -27.00
C ARG A 128 15.16 -1.79 -28.06
N LYS A 129 15.08 -0.56 -28.54
CA LYS A 129 16.09 -0.02 -29.47
C LYS A 129 17.46 0.08 -28.79
N ALA A 130 17.53 0.63 -27.57
CA ALA A 130 18.77 0.69 -26.79
C ALA A 130 19.40 -0.69 -26.64
N LEU A 131 18.62 -1.71 -26.30
CA LEU A 131 19.07 -3.10 -26.14
C LEU A 131 19.40 -3.79 -27.46
N GLY A 132 18.77 -3.39 -28.56
CA GLY A 132 19.14 -3.81 -29.91
C GLY A 132 20.52 -3.29 -30.32
N LEU A 133 20.85 -2.07 -29.89
CA LEU A 133 22.17 -1.45 -30.13
C LEU A 133 23.24 -1.98 -29.15
N ASN A 134 22.88 -2.18 -27.90
CA ASN A 134 23.75 -2.71 -26.86
C ASN A 134 23.05 -3.79 -26.00
N PRO A 135 23.16 -5.07 -26.35
CA PRO A 135 22.53 -6.17 -25.60
C PRO A 135 23.11 -6.40 -24.18
N LYS A 136 24.24 -5.73 -23.84
CA LYS A 136 24.88 -5.82 -22.52
C LYS A 136 24.73 -4.52 -21.73
N PHE A 137 23.51 -3.98 -21.69
CA PHE A 137 23.20 -2.70 -21.04
C PHE A 137 22.25 -2.92 -19.83
N PRO A 138 22.79 -3.18 -18.61
CA PRO A 138 21.96 -3.53 -17.45
C PRO A 138 20.99 -2.41 -17.06
N GLN A 139 21.35 -1.13 -17.23
CA GLN A 139 20.46 0.00 -16.92
C GLN A 139 19.23 0.02 -17.85
N ALA A 140 19.41 -0.29 -19.13
CA ALA A 140 18.28 -0.38 -20.06
C ALA A 140 17.34 -1.56 -19.74
N TYR A 141 17.88 -2.71 -19.30
CA TYR A 141 17.06 -3.81 -18.79
C TYR A 141 16.30 -3.44 -17.53
N ASN A 142 16.93 -2.75 -16.58
CA ASN A 142 16.27 -2.29 -15.36
C ASN A 142 15.16 -1.27 -15.70
N GLY A 143 15.43 -0.29 -16.56
CA GLY A 143 14.43 0.69 -17.01
C GLY A 143 13.26 0.04 -17.78
N MET A 144 13.57 -0.93 -18.65
CA MET A 144 12.54 -1.72 -19.36
C MET A 144 11.68 -2.49 -18.34
N GLY A 145 12.29 -3.10 -17.34
CA GLY A 145 11.59 -3.78 -16.25
C GLY A 145 10.64 -2.84 -15.49
N ALA A 146 11.09 -1.62 -15.19
CA ALA A 146 10.25 -0.62 -14.53
C ALA A 146 9.04 -0.21 -15.39
N ALA A 147 9.24 -0.01 -16.69
CA ALA A 147 8.16 0.31 -17.62
C ALA A 147 7.15 -0.85 -17.77
N LEU A 148 7.64 -2.10 -17.82
CA LEU A 148 6.81 -3.31 -17.83
C LEU A 148 6.00 -3.44 -16.56
N PHE A 149 6.61 -3.23 -15.40
CA PHE A 149 5.93 -3.29 -14.11
C PHE A 149 4.83 -2.22 -13.99
N ALA A 150 5.15 -0.98 -14.39
CA ALA A 150 4.21 0.13 -14.37
C ALA A 150 3.03 -0.06 -15.33
N SER A 151 3.23 -0.82 -16.44
CA SER A 151 2.18 -1.20 -17.40
C SER A 151 1.40 -2.46 -16.99
N GLY A 152 1.70 -3.07 -15.83
CA GLY A 152 1.03 -4.27 -15.32
C GLY A 152 1.62 -5.61 -15.80
N ASN A 153 2.68 -5.58 -16.61
CA ASN A 153 3.34 -6.79 -17.14
C ASN A 153 4.42 -7.29 -16.16
N THR A 154 4.02 -7.70 -14.97
CA THR A 154 4.94 -8.00 -13.85
C THR A 154 5.87 -9.20 -14.15
N ALA A 155 5.39 -10.22 -14.86
CA ALA A 155 6.22 -11.38 -15.21
C ALA A 155 7.41 -11.00 -16.11
N ASP A 156 7.15 -10.19 -17.15
CA ASP A 156 8.19 -9.71 -18.04
C ASP A 156 9.13 -8.71 -17.35
N ALA A 157 8.61 -7.91 -16.40
CA ALA A 157 9.42 -7.03 -15.58
C ALA A 157 10.45 -7.83 -14.74
N ILE A 158 10.01 -8.89 -14.06
CA ILE A 158 10.88 -9.79 -13.29
C ILE A 158 11.99 -10.36 -14.20
N ALA A 159 11.63 -10.82 -15.42
CA ALA A 159 12.62 -11.34 -16.36
C ALA A 159 13.63 -10.26 -16.76
N ALA A 160 13.19 -9.03 -17.02
CA ALA A 160 14.08 -7.92 -17.37
C ALA A 160 15.02 -7.53 -16.21
N TYR A 161 14.52 -7.46 -14.97
CA TYR A 161 15.37 -7.21 -13.79
C TYR A 161 16.40 -8.31 -13.55
N ARG A 162 16.00 -9.58 -13.70
CA ARG A 162 16.95 -10.72 -13.62
C ARG A 162 18.05 -10.58 -14.69
N ARG A 163 17.67 -10.18 -15.91
CA ARG A 163 18.66 -9.95 -16.97
C ARG A 163 19.61 -8.80 -16.65
N ALA A 164 19.13 -7.72 -16.02
CA ALA A 164 19.99 -6.64 -15.54
C ALA A 164 20.99 -7.15 -14.49
N LEU A 165 20.56 -8.01 -13.57
CA LEU A 165 21.38 -8.58 -12.50
C LEU A 165 22.36 -9.66 -12.99
N GLU A 166 22.03 -10.42 -14.04
CA GLU A 166 23.00 -11.29 -14.72
C GLU A 166 24.19 -10.51 -15.28
N LEU A 167 23.94 -9.30 -15.79
CA LEU A 167 24.98 -8.42 -16.33
C LEU A 167 25.72 -7.62 -15.24
N MET A 168 25.00 -7.25 -14.17
CA MET A 168 25.54 -6.47 -13.05
C MET A 168 24.95 -7.01 -11.72
N PRO A 169 25.55 -8.05 -11.11
CA PRO A 169 25.00 -8.71 -9.92
C PRO A 169 24.87 -7.83 -8.67
N ARG A 170 25.60 -6.70 -8.61
CA ARG A 170 25.55 -5.74 -7.49
C ARG A 170 24.80 -4.45 -7.84
N TYR A 171 23.85 -4.52 -8.77
CA TYR A 171 23.03 -3.39 -9.17
C TYR A 171 21.86 -3.22 -8.17
N VAL A 172 22.02 -2.33 -7.19
CA VAL A 172 21.09 -2.16 -6.07
C VAL A 172 19.68 -1.81 -6.53
N ASP A 173 19.55 -0.89 -7.48
CA ASP A 173 18.22 -0.52 -8.01
C ASP A 173 17.49 -1.73 -8.65
N ALA A 174 18.22 -2.55 -9.41
CA ALA A 174 17.64 -3.74 -10.03
C ALA A 174 17.27 -4.81 -8.99
N LEU A 175 18.07 -4.96 -7.91
CA LEU A 175 17.73 -5.83 -6.78
C LEU A 175 16.45 -5.35 -6.09
N ASN A 176 16.38 -4.05 -5.76
CA ASN A 176 15.19 -3.48 -5.13
C ASN A 176 13.93 -3.64 -6.01
N ASN A 177 14.06 -3.33 -7.30
CA ASN A 177 12.94 -3.41 -8.25
C ASN A 177 12.48 -4.86 -8.46
N LEU A 178 13.43 -5.82 -8.56
CA LEU A 178 13.11 -7.24 -8.64
C LEU A 178 12.37 -7.71 -7.38
N ALA A 179 12.91 -7.40 -6.20
CA ALA A 179 12.31 -7.80 -4.94
C ALA A 179 10.90 -7.22 -4.77
N ALA A 180 10.69 -5.96 -5.18
CA ALA A 180 9.39 -5.32 -5.12
C ALA A 180 8.39 -5.90 -6.14
N ALA A 181 8.83 -6.32 -7.32
CA ALA A 181 7.97 -7.01 -8.28
C ALA A 181 7.58 -8.42 -7.79
N LEU A 182 8.50 -9.12 -7.13
CA LEU A 182 8.24 -10.41 -6.48
C LEU A 182 7.29 -10.26 -5.29
N ASP A 183 7.47 -9.23 -4.44
CA ASP A 183 6.55 -8.91 -3.33
C ASP A 183 5.12 -8.65 -3.85
N ALA A 184 4.98 -7.86 -4.92
CA ALA A 184 3.69 -7.58 -5.55
C ALA A 184 2.98 -8.83 -6.08
N THR A 185 3.72 -9.89 -6.39
CA THR A 185 3.20 -11.19 -6.84
C THR A 185 3.20 -12.25 -5.73
N GLN A 186 3.38 -11.84 -4.46
CA GLN A 186 3.37 -12.70 -3.28
C GLN A 186 4.46 -13.78 -3.27
N GLN A 187 5.55 -13.56 -4.01
CA GLN A 187 6.71 -14.46 -4.06
C GLN A 187 7.73 -14.08 -2.97
N TRP A 188 7.27 -13.99 -1.72
CA TRP A 188 8.05 -13.46 -0.60
C TRP A 188 9.30 -14.26 -0.26
N ASN A 189 9.27 -15.59 -0.47
CA ASN A 189 10.44 -16.46 -0.22
C ASN A 189 11.64 -16.11 -1.12
N GLU A 190 11.37 -15.51 -2.31
CA GLU A 190 12.41 -15.03 -3.22
C GLU A 190 12.70 -13.54 -2.99
N ALA A 191 11.68 -12.71 -2.74
CA ALA A 191 11.82 -11.26 -2.56
C ALA A 191 12.68 -10.89 -1.34
N ILE A 192 12.43 -11.52 -0.20
CA ILE A 192 13.09 -11.21 1.08
C ILE A 192 14.61 -11.37 1.01
N PRO A 193 15.18 -12.50 0.52
CA PRO A 193 16.64 -12.61 0.35
C PRO A 193 17.24 -11.58 -0.60
N ILE A 194 16.50 -11.15 -1.64
CA ILE A 194 16.98 -10.15 -2.59
C ILE A 194 17.03 -8.76 -1.93
N TYR A 195 16.03 -8.39 -1.11
CA TYR A 195 16.11 -7.18 -0.30
C TYR A 195 17.30 -7.22 0.67
N GLN A 196 17.57 -8.35 1.32
CA GLN A 196 18.74 -8.50 2.19
C GLN A 196 20.05 -8.31 1.42
N GLN A 197 20.13 -8.84 0.19
CA GLN A 197 21.29 -8.62 -0.68
C GLN A 197 21.45 -7.14 -1.05
N ALA A 198 20.38 -6.42 -1.36
CA ALA A 198 20.41 -4.99 -1.65
C ALA A 198 20.85 -4.19 -0.42
N MET A 199 20.28 -4.48 0.76
CA MET A 199 20.65 -3.84 2.02
C MET A 199 22.11 -4.10 2.44
N ALA A 200 22.66 -5.26 2.11
CA ALA A 200 24.08 -5.53 2.35
C ALA A 200 25.02 -4.64 1.50
N LEU A 201 24.52 -4.11 0.37
CA LEU A 201 25.26 -3.17 -0.48
C LEU A 201 25.05 -1.72 -0.03
N GLU A 202 23.85 -1.36 0.41
CA GLU A 202 23.45 -0.02 0.86
C GLU A 202 22.67 -0.10 2.19
N PRO A 203 23.35 -0.35 3.32
CA PRO A 203 22.69 -0.63 4.61
C PRO A 203 21.92 0.57 5.19
N ASN A 204 22.27 1.80 4.81
CA ASN A 204 21.63 3.02 5.30
C ASN A 204 20.54 3.55 4.35
N SER A 205 20.12 2.78 3.35
CA SER A 205 19.05 3.17 2.45
C SER A 205 17.70 2.99 3.13
N LEU A 206 17.03 4.09 3.49
CA LEU A 206 15.71 4.07 4.10
C LEU A 206 14.66 3.38 3.21
N ASP A 207 14.75 3.61 1.90
CA ASP A 207 13.83 2.98 0.92
C ASP A 207 13.96 1.44 0.96
N LEU A 208 15.19 0.91 0.99
CA LEU A 208 15.43 -0.54 1.07
C LEU A 208 14.95 -1.12 2.40
N GLN A 209 15.29 -0.47 3.52
CA GLN A 209 14.84 -0.89 4.85
C GLN A 209 13.31 -0.93 4.94
N THR A 210 12.64 0.09 4.42
CA THR A 210 11.17 0.20 4.43
C THR A 210 10.53 -0.87 3.53
N ASN A 211 11.05 -1.07 2.32
CA ASN A 211 10.55 -2.09 1.40
C ASN A 211 10.75 -3.51 1.97
N TYR A 212 11.91 -3.77 2.58
CA TYR A 212 12.19 -5.04 3.25
C TYR A 212 11.23 -5.30 4.41
N ALA A 213 11.05 -4.32 5.31
CA ALA A 213 10.13 -4.43 6.44
C ALA A 213 8.70 -4.69 5.99
N MET A 214 8.27 -4.03 4.90
CA MET A 214 6.95 -4.23 4.32
C MET A 214 6.80 -5.61 3.69
N ALA A 215 7.81 -6.12 2.98
CA ALA A 215 7.78 -7.47 2.42
C ALA A 215 7.70 -8.54 3.53
N LEU A 216 8.38 -8.34 4.67
CA LEU A 216 8.24 -9.18 5.85
C LEU A 216 6.80 -9.19 6.38
N GLY A 217 6.17 -8.01 6.52
CA GLY A 217 4.78 -7.88 6.97
C GLY A 217 3.79 -8.56 6.01
N ASN A 218 3.97 -8.37 4.69
CA ASN A 218 3.16 -9.00 3.66
C ASN A 218 3.30 -10.55 3.69
N ALA A 219 4.49 -11.05 4.05
CA ALA A 219 4.77 -12.47 4.22
C ALA A 219 4.23 -13.05 5.54
N GLY A 220 3.59 -12.25 6.39
CA GLY A 220 3.12 -12.66 7.72
C GLY A 220 4.24 -12.82 8.77
N ARG A 221 5.48 -12.36 8.47
CA ARG A 221 6.63 -12.36 9.40
C ARG A 221 6.58 -11.12 10.28
N ASP A 222 5.46 -10.95 11.00
CA ASP A 222 5.10 -9.71 11.72
C ASP A 222 6.16 -9.30 12.76
N GLU A 223 6.72 -10.24 13.51
CA GLU A 223 7.76 -9.97 14.51
C GLU A 223 9.03 -9.36 13.89
N GLU A 224 9.47 -9.92 12.75
CA GLU A 224 10.64 -9.44 12.06
C GLU A 224 10.37 -8.07 11.40
N ALA A 225 9.18 -7.89 10.85
CA ALA A 225 8.75 -6.59 10.31
C ALA A 225 8.76 -5.50 11.41
N MET A 226 8.21 -5.81 12.60
CA MET A 226 8.23 -4.88 13.73
C MET A 226 9.65 -4.56 14.20
N ALA A 227 10.56 -5.54 14.22
CA ALA A 227 11.96 -5.31 14.58
C ALA A 227 12.60 -4.32 13.60
N GLN A 228 12.38 -4.49 12.29
CA GLN A 228 12.88 -3.57 11.26
C GLN A 228 12.25 -2.18 11.38
N TYR A 229 10.92 -2.08 11.57
CA TYR A 229 10.29 -0.76 11.75
C TYR A 229 10.75 -0.06 13.03
N ARG A 230 11.02 -0.77 14.14
CA ARG A 230 11.63 -0.18 15.35
C ARG A 230 13.01 0.39 15.07
N GLU A 231 13.82 -0.29 14.25
CA GLU A 231 15.14 0.22 13.84
C GLU A 231 14.99 1.46 12.95
N ILE A 232 14.09 1.43 11.97
CA ILE A 232 13.81 2.58 11.09
C ILE A 232 13.40 3.80 11.92
N VAL A 233 12.43 3.68 12.83
CA VAL A 233 11.97 4.84 13.62
C VAL A 233 12.99 5.31 14.66
N ALA A 234 13.95 4.49 15.04
CA ALA A 234 15.06 4.89 15.89
C ALA A 234 16.09 5.72 15.14
N GLN A 235 16.37 5.39 13.87
CA GLN A 235 17.32 6.10 13.01
C GLN A 235 16.67 7.30 12.30
N HIS A 236 15.39 7.19 11.93
CA HIS A 236 14.59 8.16 11.20
C HIS A 236 13.27 8.45 11.95
N PRO A 237 13.33 9.20 13.06
CA PRO A 237 12.16 9.45 13.91
C PRO A 237 11.07 10.32 13.25
N ASP A 238 11.39 10.95 12.13
CA ASP A 238 10.51 11.76 11.28
C ASP A 238 9.82 10.96 10.16
N GLU A 239 10.07 9.63 10.07
CA GLU A 239 9.45 8.78 9.07
C GLU A 239 8.04 8.33 9.50
N SER A 240 7.04 9.12 9.10
CA SER A 240 5.63 8.90 9.46
C SER A 240 5.10 7.53 9.05
N HIS A 241 5.50 7.03 7.87
CA HIS A 241 5.03 5.74 7.37
C HIS A 241 5.53 4.57 8.22
N ALA A 242 6.78 4.64 8.70
CA ALA A 242 7.34 3.60 9.56
C ALA A 242 6.62 3.55 10.93
N TRP A 243 6.29 4.71 11.51
CA TRP A 243 5.47 4.79 12.71
C TRP A 243 4.06 4.22 12.49
N PHE A 244 3.43 4.51 11.34
CA PHE A 244 2.14 3.94 10.99
C PHE A 244 2.20 2.42 10.89
N ALA A 245 3.16 1.89 10.14
CA ALA A 245 3.31 0.45 9.92
C ALA A 245 3.60 -0.29 11.24
N LEU A 246 4.48 0.27 12.08
CA LEU A 246 4.76 -0.28 13.41
C LEU A 246 3.49 -0.29 14.27
N GLY A 247 2.74 0.81 14.30
CA GLY A 247 1.49 0.92 15.06
C GLY A 247 0.43 -0.08 14.62
N HIS A 248 0.29 -0.27 13.30
CA HIS A 248 -0.63 -1.28 12.74
C HIS A 248 -0.25 -2.71 13.16
N LEU A 249 1.04 -3.08 13.07
CA LEU A 249 1.51 -4.41 13.48
C LEU A 249 1.36 -4.63 14.99
N LEU A 250 1.64 -3.62 15.81
CA LEU A 250 1.44 -3.66 17.27
C LEU A 250 -0.05 -3.86 17.62
N TYR A 251 -0.96 -3.17 16.92
CA TYR A 251 -2.40 -3.38 17.09
C TYR A 251 -2.80 -4.82 16.74
N LYS A 252 -2.33 -5.35 15.63
CA LYS A 252 -2.58 -6.74 15.20
C LYS A 252 -2.14 -7.77 16.26
N GLN A 253 -1.09 -7.44 17.02
CA GLN A 253 -0.60 -8.28 18.13
C GLN A 253 -1.26 -7.98 19.49
N GLY A 254 -2.25 -7.10 19.54
CA GLY A 254 -2.93 -6.74 20.78
C GLY A 254 -2.12 -5.83 21.71
N GLN A 255 -0.98 -5.29 21.29
CA GLN A 255 -0.15 -4.36 22.05
C GLN A 255 -0.71 -2.93 21.95
N LEU A 256 -1.93 -2.74 22.48
CA LEU A 256 -2.77 -1.57 22.23
C LEU A 256 -2.14 -0.23 22.63
N ASP A 257 -1.41 -0.19 23.77
CA ASP A 257 -0.78 1.06 24.24
C ASP A 257 0.38 1.47 23.33
N ALA A 258 1.20 0.52 22.92
CA ALA A 258 2.32 0.77 22.01
C ALA A 258 1.82 1.12 20.59
N ALA A 259 0.72 0.48 20.16
CA ALA A 259 0.06 0.78 18.90
C ALA A 259 -0.44 2.23 18.86
N ALA A 260 -1.19 2.64 19.89
CA ALA A 260 -1.71 4.01 19.99
C ALA A 260 -0.56 5.03 19.97
N SER A 261 0.48 4.83 20.79
CA SER A 261 1.65 5.73 20.84
C SER A 261 2.35 5.87 19.48
N SER A 262 2.50 4.77 18.73
CA SER A 262 3.14 4.78 17.41
C SER A 262 2.27 5.51 16.38
N LEU A 263 0.95 5.28 16.40
CA LEU A 263 0.00 5.93 15.49
C LEU A 263 -0.15 7.44 15.79
N GLU A 264 -0.13 7.83 17.07
CA GLU A 264 -0.09 9.24 17.47
C GLU A 264 1.16 9.95 16.92
N LYS A 265 2.33 9.30 16.97
CA LYS A 265 3.57 9.84 16.37
C LYS A 265 3.46 9.97 14.86
N SER A 266 2.90 8.95 14.18
CA SER A 266 2.64 9.03 12.74
C SER A 266 1.76 10.23 12.39
N LEU A 267 0.66 10.42 13.12
CA LEU A 267 -0.29 11.51 12.92
C LEU A 267 0.27 12.88 13.30
N ALA A 268 1.18 12.94 14.28
CA ALA A 268 1.88 14.19 14.63
C ALA A 268 2.81 14.65 13.50
N LEU A 269 3.45 13.70 12.79
CA LEU A 269 4.31 13.98 11.64
C LEU A 269 3.50 14.29 10.38
N LYS A 270 2.42 13.56 10.16
CA LYS A 270 1.53 13.73 9.00
C LYS A 270 0.07 13.63 9.45
N PRO A 271 -0.60 14.77 9.70
CA PRO A 271 -1.95 14.80 10.29
C PRO A 271 -3.08 14.28 9.41
N GLU A 272 -2.92 14.33 8.08
CA GLU A 272 -3.95 13.96 7.10
C GLU A 272 -3.79 12.51 6.62
N GLN A 273 -3.99 11.55 7.54
CA GLN A 273 -3.87 10.11 7.26
C GLN A 273 -5.08 9.37 7.84
N ALA A 274 -6.16 9.25 7.05
CA ALA A 274 -7.39 8.58 7.50
C ALA A 274 -7.13 7.15 8.01
N ASP A 275 -6.26 6.38 7.34
CA ASP A 275 -5.96 5.00 7.74
C ASP A 275 -5.23 4.94 9.10
N ALA A 276 -4.41 5.95 9.42
CA ALA A 276 -3.77 6.06 10.74
C ALA A 276 -4.79 6.46 11.82
N ASP A 277 -5.69 7.38 11.52
CA ASP A 277 -6.80 7.73 12.44
C ASP A 277 -7.67 6.48 12.70
N PHE A 278 -8.01 5.68 11.68
CA PHE A 278 -8.83 4.48 11.86
C PHE A 278 -8.12 3.42 12.72
N ASN A 279 -6.85 3.16 12.48
CA ASN A 279 -6.08 2.22 13.31
C ASN A 279 -5.91 2.73 14.76
N LEU A 280 -5.72 4.04 14.95
CA LEU A 280 -5.64 4.65 16.28
C LEU A 280 -6.98 4.53 17.01
N ALA A 281 -8.10 4.78 16.31
CA ALA A 281 -9.42 4.63 16.89
C ALA A 281 -9.70 3.18 17.32
N LEU A 282 -9.28 2.19 16.52
CA LEU A 282 -9.36 0.77 16.89
C LEU A 282 -8.49 0.46 18.12
N ALA A 283 -7.29 1.04 18.22
CA ALA A 283 -6.44 0.87 19.39
C ALA A 283 -7.10 1.47 20.64
N TYR A 284 -7.67 2.67 20.57
CA TYR A 284 -8.42 3.28 21.68
C TYR A 284 -9.68 2.47 22.05
N GLN A 285 -10.41 1.96 21.05
CA GLN A 285 -11.57 1.08 21.28
C GLN A 285 -11.15 -0.16 22.07
N GLY A 286 -10.06 -0.82 21.69
CA GLY A 286 -9.53 -1.99 22.39
C GLY A 286 -9.03 -1.66 23.80
N GLN A 287 -8.59 -0.43 24.06
CA GLN A 287 -8.25 0.07 25.39
C GLN A 287 -9.49 0.44 26.24
N GLY A 288 -10.71 0.39 25.68
CA GLY A 288 -11.92 0.87 26.32
C GLY A 288 -12.07 2.40 26.39
N LYS A 289 -11.22 3.16 25.71
CA LYS A 289 -11.24 4.62 25.63
C LYS A 289 -12.24 5.07 24.54
N LEU A 290 -13.53 4.78 24.77
CA LEU A 290 -14.56 4.86 23.73
C LEU A 290 -14.77 6.29 23.17
N ASP A 291 -14.70 7.32 24.03
CA ASP A 291 -14.86 8.72 23.58
C ASP A 291 -13.72 9.13 22.63
N LEU A 292 -12.48 8.72 22.94
CA LEU A 292 -11.33 8.98 22.07
C LEU A 292 -11.44 8.20 20.77
N ALA A 293 -11.89 6.95 20.80
CA ALA A 293 -12.12 6.15 19.62
C ALA A 293 -13.17 6.80 18.69
N ILE A 294 -14.31 7.24 19.24
CA ILE A 294 -15.36 7.93 18.48
C ILE A 294 -14.80 9.19 17.81
N ALA A 295 -14.15 10.06 18.59
CA ALA A 295 -13.59 11.31 18.05
C ALA A 295 -12.55 11.05 16.95
N THR A 296 -11.72 10.02 17.12
CA THR A 296 -10.68 9.67 16.16
C THR A 296 -11.27 9.03 14.88
N PHE A 297 -12.29 8.15 14.99
CA PHE A 297 -13.03 7.67 13.81
C PHE A 297 -13.67 8.82 13.03
N GLN A 298 -14.30 9.78 13.73
CA GLN A 298 -14.91 10.94 13.08
C GLN A 298 -13.89 11.79 12.34
N LYS A 299 -12.68 11.97 12.92
CA LYS A 299 -11.58 12.67 12.26
C LYS A 299 -11.13 11.96 10.99
N GLY A 300 -10.90 10.65 11.03
CA GLY A 300 -10.56 9.85 9.85
C GLY A 300 -11.65 9.88 8.78
N LEU A 301 -12.91 9.80 9.19
CA LEU A 301 -14.07 9.87 8.30
C LEU A 301 -14.28 11.27 7.68
N ALA A 302 -13.77 12.33 8.28
CA ALA A 302 -13.72 13.64 7.63
C ALA A 302 -12.79 13.66 6.41
N LEU A 303 -11.73 12.82 6.43
CA LEU A 303 -10.80 12.64 5.31
C LEU A 303 -11.29 11.59 4.29
N LYS A 304 -11.96 10.51 4.76
CA LYS A 304 -12.54 9.43 3.94
C LYS A 304 -14.00 9.16 4.29
N PRO A 305 -14.95 10.00 3.86
CA PRO A 305 -16.36 9.93 4.30
C PRO A 305 -17.10 8.66 3.88
N GLY A 306 -16.63 7.99 2.83
CA GLY A 306 -17.27 6.79 2.26
C GLY A 306 -16.66 5.46 2.69
N ASP A 307 -15.78 5.43 3.70
CA ASP A 307 -15.19 4.17 4.18
C ASP A 307 -16.21 3.36 5.00
N ALA A 308 -16.83 2.37 4.37
CA ALA A 308 -17.89 1.56 4.97
C ALA A 308 -17.43 0.83 6.24
N HIS A 309 -16.18 0.33 6.27
CA HIS A 309 -15.64 -0.39 7.43
C HIS A 309 -15.36 0.55 8.60
N ALA A 310 -14.85 1.75 8.34
CA ALA A 310 -14.63 2.76 9.38
C ALA A 310 -15.96 3.25 9.96
N ILE A 311 -16.99 3.45 9.12
CA ILE A 311 -18.36 3.83 9.57
C ILE A 311 -18.97 2.69 10.40
N TYR A 312 -18.79 1.44 10.00
CA TYR A 312 -19.22 0.27 10.76
C TYR A 312 -18.54 0.23 12.14
N ASN A 313 -17.21 0.39 12.20
CA ASN A 313 -16.46 0.38 13.45
C ASN A 313 -16.85 1.53 14.38
N LEU A 314 -17.18 2.71 13.84
CA LEU A 314 -17.76 3.81 14.60
C LEU A 314 -19.11 3.41 15.18
N GLY A 315 -19.99 2.78 14.40
CA GLY A 315 -21.28 2.25 14.86
C GLY A 315 -21.11 1.24 16.00
N TYR A 316 -20.17 0.32 15.85
CA TYR A 316 -19.85 -0.64 16.89
C TYR A 316 -19.31 0.04 18.16
N THR A 317 -18.46 1.06 17.99
CA THR A 317 -17.97 1.86 19.14
C THR A 317 -19.11 2.57 19.87
N TYR A 318 -20.11 3.09 19.15
CA TYR A 318 -21.31 3.66 19.77
C TYR A 318 -22.14 2.62 20.55
N LEU A 319 -22.25 1.36 20.04
CA LEU A 319 -22.90 0.30 20.84
C LEU A 319 -22.15 0.02 22.15
N LEU A 320 -20.81 -0.05 22.09
CA LEU A 320 -19.98 -0.22 23.29
C LEU A 320 -20.15 0.95 24.26
N ALA A 321 -20.31 2.15 23.74
CA ALA A 321 -20.57 3.37 24.52
C ALA A 321 -22.03 3.52 24.97
N SER A 322 -22.88 2.50 24.75
CA SER A 322 -24.31 2.50 25.09
C SER A 322 -25.11 3.63 24.42
N ASP A 323 -24.76 4.01 23.19
CA ASP A 323 -25.49 4.96 22.34
C ASP A 323 -26.06 4.23 21.10
N PRO A 324 -27.12 3.42 21.28
CA PRO A 324 -27.68 2.62 20.18
C PRO A 324 -28.32 3.46 19.08
N ALA A 325 -28.70 4.72 19.34
CA ALA A 325 -29.26 5.60 18.32
C ALA A 325 -28.22 6.01 17.30
N LYS A 326 -27.03 6.49 17.75
CA LYS A 326 -25.91 6.82 16.86
C LYS A 326 -25.30 5.58 16.20
N ALA A 327 -25.34 4.44 16.90
CA ALA A 327 -24.93 3.17 16.33
C ALA A 327 -25.80 2.80 15.12
N ALA A 328 -27.13 2.87 15.26
CA ALA A 328 -28.08 2.58 14.18
C ALA A 328 -27.86 3.49 12.97
N ASP A 329 -27.69 4.81 13.18
CA ASP A 329 -27.37 5.76 12.11
C ASP A 329 -26.06 5.37 11.39
N SER A 330 -25.00 5.05 12.17
CA SER A 330 -23.72 4.66 11.60
C SER A 330 -23.82 3.37 10.76
N PHE A 331 -24.51 2.33 11.25
CA PHE A 331 -24.70 1.11 10.48
C PHE A 331 -25.52 1.34 9.21
N GLN A 332 -26.56 2.18 9.26
CA GLN A 332 -27.32 2.55 8.07
C GLN A 332 -26.44 3.27 7.03
N ARG A 333 -25.58 4.17 7.47
CA ARG A 333 -24.60 4.85 6.59
C ARG A 333 -23.60 3.85 6.00
N ALA A 334 -23.10 2.89 6.80
CA ALA A 334 -22.21 1.85 6.29
C ALA A 334 -22.89 1.03 5.18
N LEU A 335 -24.17 0.65 5.37
CA LEU A 335 -24.98 -0.06 4.39
C LEU A 335 -25.29 0.77 3.12
N GLN A 336 -25.35 2.10 3.23
CA GLN A 336 -25.47 2.98 2.06
C GLN A 336 -24.19 2.98 1.21
N GLN A 337 -23.02 2.81 1.84
CA GLN A 337 -21.74 2.71 1.13
C GLN A 337 -21.51 1.30 0.56
N GLN A 338 -21.94 0.27 1.29
CA GLN A 338 -21.77 -1.12 0.93
C GLN A 338 -23.06 -1.89 1.27
N ALA A 339 -23.92 -2.09 0.28
CA ALA A 339 -25.25 -2.67 0.49
C ALA A 339 -25.23 -4.11 1.04
N ASN A 340 -24.23 -4.93 0.64
CA ASN A 340 -24.06 -6.33 1.07
C ASN A 340 -23.01 -6.42 2.19
N PHE A 341 -23.25 -5.72 3.31
CA PHE A 341 -22.37 -5.72 4.48
C PHE A 341 -23.09 -6.40 5.65
N ALA A 342 -23.00 -7.72 5.73
CA ALA A 342 -23.73 -8.54 6.70
C ALA A 342 -23.48 -8.12 8.16
N GLU A 343 -22.23 -7.79 8.51
CA GLU A 343 -21.86 -7.35 9.87
C GLU A 343 -22.54 -6.02 10.24
N ALA A 344 -22.67 -5.10 9.28
CA ALA A 344 -23.35 -3.83 9.50
C ALA A 344 -24.86 -4.02 9.65
N GLU A 345 -25.46 -4.95 8.90
CA GLU A 345 -26.88 -5.30 9.04
C GLU A 345 -27.17 -5.99 10.40
N ILE A 346 -26.26 -6.87 10.86
CA ILE A 346 -26.34 -7.48 12.21
C ILE A 346 -26.20 -6.38 13.28
N GLY A 347 -25.24 -5.47 13.12
CA GLY A 347 -25.06 -4.34 14.03
C GLY A 347 -26.28 -3.43 14.10
N LEU A 348 -26.91 -3.15 12.95
CA LEU A 348 -28.15 -2.38 12.88
C LEU A 348 -29.30 -3.10 13.62
N GLY A 349 -29.44 -4.42 13.41
CA GLY A 349 -30.40 -5.24 14.13
C GLY A 349 -30.20 -5.19 15.65
N ALA A 350 -28.94 -5.30 16.10
CA ALA A 350 -28.59 -5.21 17.53
C ALA A 350 -28.90 -3.83 18.12
N ALA A 351 -28.56 -2.75 17.40
CA ALA A 351 -28.87 -1.38 17.82
C ALA A 351 -30.41 -1.16 17.92
N LYS A 352 -31.17 -1.61 16.92
CA LYS A 352 -32.64 -1.54 16.96
C LYS A 352 -33.23 -2.34 18.10
N MET A 353 -32.67 -3.51 18.41
CA MET A 353 -33.13 -4.30 19.54
C MET A 353 -32.93 -3.56 20.87
N GLN A 354 -31.78 -2.88 21.06
CA GLN A 354 -31.52 -2.04 22.24
C GLN A 354 -32.43 -0.82 22.32
N LEU A 355 -32.88 -0.29 21.19
CA LEU A 355 -33.88 0.79 21.09
C LEU A 355 -35.32 0.32 21.31
N GLY A 356 -35.56 -1.00 21.44
CA GLY A 356 -36.89 -1.56 21.57
C GLY A 356 -37.63 -1.75 20.24
N ASP A 357 -37.02 -1.42 19.09
CA ASP A 357 -37.58 -1.68 17.76
C ASP A 357 -37.37 -3.16 17.38
N LEU A 358 -38.15 -4.04 18.05
CA LEU A 358 -38.04 -5.49 17.81
C LEU A 358 -38.44 -5.88 16.39
N ASN A 359 -39.34 -5.13 15.74
CA ASN A 359 -39.74 -5.42 14.36
C ASN A 359 -38.66 -5.07 13.37
N GLY A 360 -38.03 -3.91 13.54
CA GLY A 360 -36.89 -3.51 12.73
C GLY A 360 -35.67 -4.40 12.93
N ALA A 361 -35.42 -4.85 14.16
CA ALA A 361 -34.34 -5.82 14.46
C ALA A 361 -34.62 -7.17 13.77
N GLN A 362 -35.84 -7.69 13.86
CA GLN A 362 -36.24 -8.93 13.19
C GLN A 362 -36.07 -8.85 11.67
N ALA A 363 -36.44 -7.73 11.05
CA ALA A 363 -36.25 -7.52 9.62
C ALA A 363 -34.78 -7.51 9.20
N ALA A 364 -33.92 -6.86 9.98
CA ALA A 364 -32.50 -6.82 9.72
C ALA A 364 -31.85 -8.23 9.79
N PHE A 365 -32.12 -9.00 10.85
CA PHE A 365 -31.58 -10.36 10.95
C PHE A 365 -32.16 -11.30 9.89
N ALA A 366 -33.45 -11.18 9.56
CA ALA A 366 -34.08 -11.98 8.51
C ALA A 366 -33.48 -11.70 7.13
N LYS A 367 -33.08 -10.45 6.85
CA LYS A 367 -32.38 -10.09 5.61
C LYS A 367 -31.02 -10.80 5.55
N VAL A 368 -30.21 -10.74 6.61
CA VAL A 368 -28.91 -11.45 6.64
C VAL A 368 -29.09 -12.95 6.44
N ILE A 369 -30.13 -13.57 7.07
CA ILE A 369 -30.39 -15.00 6.93
C ILE A 369 -30.80 -15.36 5.50
N ALA A 370 -31.52 -14.47 4.80
CA ALA A 370 -31.93 -14.69 3.42
C ALA A 370 -30.71 -14.65 2.46
N GLU A 371 -29.76 -13.75 2.68
CA GLU A 371 -28.54 -13.60 1.87
C GLU A 371 -27.44 -14.60 2.28
N HIS A 372 -27.36 -14.93 3.59
CA HIS A 372 -26.38 -15.82 4.21
C HIS A 372 -27.07 -16.83 5.13
N PRO A 373 -27.66 -17.91 4.58
CA PRO A 373 -28.47 -18.88 5.36
C PRO A 373 -27.69 -19.63 6.44
N ASP A 374 -26.37 -19.68 6.31
CA ASP A 374 -25.41 -20.32 7.22
C ASP A 374 -24.85 -19.38 8.31
N ASN A 375 -25.36 -18.15 8.41
CA ASN A 375 -24.93 -17.22 9.44
C ASN A 375 -25.54 -17.55 10.81
N ALA A 376 -24.75 -18.19 11.67
CA ALA A 376 -25.17 -18.61 13.00
C ALA A 376 -25.49 -17.42 13.91
N ASP A 377 -24.75 -16.31 13.81
CA ASP A 377 -24.96 -15.12 14.65
C ASP A 377 -26.29 -14.42 14.32
N ALA A 378 -26.63 -14.31 13.03
CA ALA A 378 -27.91 -13.76 12.63
C ALA A 378 -29.10 -14.64 13.12
N ARG A 379 -28.96 -15.98 13.08
CA ARG A 379 -29.93 -16.91 13.63
C ARG A 379 -30.08 -16.76 15.14
N PHE A 380 -28.95 -16.69 15.86
CA PHE A 380 -28.95 -16.47 17.31
C PHE A 380 -29.63 -15.16 17.69
N ASN A 381 -29.30 -14.07 17.01
CA ASN A 381 -29.90 -12.76 17.29
C ASN A 381 -31.35 -12.67 16.91
N LEU A 382 -31.77 -13.35 15.83
CA LEU A 382 -33.22 -13.51 15.53
C LEU A 382 -33.96 -14.24 16.65
N GLY A 383 -33.34 -15.30 17.19
CA GLY A 383 -33.88 -16.01 18.37
C GLY A 383 -34.06 -15.07 19.57
N ASN A 384 -33.07 -14.19 19.83
CA ASN A 384 -33.17 -13.20 20.90
C ASN A 384 -34.32 -12.21 20.70
N VAL A 385 -34.53 -11.74 19.47
CA VAL A 385 -35.69 -10.87 19.14
C VAL A 385 -37.01 -11.59 19.35
N LEU A 386 -37.14 -12.82 18.85
CA LEU A 386 -38.35 -13.62 18.98
C LEU A 386 -38.66 -13.95 20.44
N PHE A 387 -37.63 -14.26 21.24
CA PHE A 387 -37.78 -14.48 22.68
C PHE A 387 -38.32 -13.22 23.37
N ASN A 388 -37.75 -12.04 23.06
CA ASN A 388 -38.21 -10.77 23.63
C ASN A 388 -39.64 -10.40 23.20
N LYS A 389 -40.08 -10.88 22.03
CA LYS A 389 -41.50 -10.76 21.56
C LYS A 389 -42.43 -11.78 22.22
N GLY A 390 -41.92 -12.72 23.04
CA GLY A 390 -42.71 -13.80 23.63
C GLY A 390 -43.01 -14.95 22.67
N GLN A 391 -42.41 -14.98 21.50
CA GLN A 391 -42.57 -16.02 20.48
C GLN A 391 -41.58 -17.17 20.76
N TYR A 392 -41.80 -17.88 21.88
CA TYR A 392 -40.79 -18.82 22.43
C TYR A 392 -40.57 -20.05 21.53
N GLN A 393 -41.60 -20.50 20.77
CA GLN A 393 -41.47 -21.63 19.87
C GLN A 393 -40.51 -21.30 18.71
N GLU A 394 -40.73 -20.16 18.04
CA GLU A 394 -39.94 -19.68 16.91
C GLU A 394 -38.53 -19.30 17.40
N ALA A 395 -38.40 -18.77 18.62
CA ALA A 395 -37.11 -18.50 19.24
C ALA A 395 -36.28 -19.78 19.42
N ALA A 396 -36.93 -20.85 19.96
CA ALA A 396 -36.29 -22.15 20.15
C ALA A 396 -35.82 -22.75 18.82
N GLU A 397 -36.62 -22.62 17.75
CA GLU A 397 -36.22 -23.06 16.40
C GLU A 397 -35.02 -22.28 15.87
N SER A 398 -35.01 -20.95 16.04
CA SER A 398 -33.88 -20.09 15.64
C SER A 398 -32.57 -20.44 16.40
N TYR A 399 -32.67 -20.69 17.71
CA TYR A 399 -31.51 -21.09 18.51
C TYR A 399 -31.00 -22.50 18.15
N ARG A 400 -31.92 -23.47 17.90
CA ARG A 400 -31.49 -24.81 17.40
C ARG A 400 -30.75 -24.70 16.10
N GLU A 401 -31.21 -23.87 15.19
CA GLU A 401 -30.55 -23.69 13.93
C GLU A 401 -29.16 -22.96 14.09
N ALA A 402 -29.06 -21.97 14.99
CA ALA A 402 -27.78 -21.36 15.35
C ALA A 402 -26.82 -22.40 15.92
N ASN A 403 -27.28 -23.27 16.84
CA ASN A 403 -26.46 -24.35 17.41
C ASN A 403 -26.07 -25.41 16.36
N ARG A 404 -26.94 -25.70 15.40
CA ARG A 404 -26.60 -26.60 14.27
C ARG A 404 -25.47 -26.03 13.39
N LEU A 405 -25.54 -24.73 13.13
CA LEU A 405 -24.52 -24.03 12.32
C LEU A 405 -23.21 -23.83 13.08
N ASN A 406 -23.28 -23.48 14.35
CA ASN A 406 -22.14 -23.36 15.24
C ASN A 406 -22.41 -24.02 16.61
N PRO A 407 -22.03 -25.27 16.80
CA PRO A 407 -22.26 -26.00 18.06
C PRO A 407 -21.52 -25.47 19.29
N ASN A 408 -20.60 -24.53 19.11
CA ASN A 408 -19.84 -23.95 20.22
C ASN A 408 -20.43 -22.59 20.71
N LEU A 409 -21.63 -22.22 20.28
CA LEU A 409 -22.32 -21.01 20.74
C LEU A 409 -22.96 -21.23 22.12
N ALA A 410 -22.16 -21.12 23.19
CA ALA A 410 -22.62 -21.35 24.57
C ALA A 410 -23.89 -20.54 24.94
N HIS A 411 -23.96 -19.29 24.53
CA HIS A 411 -25.13 -18.43 24.76
C HIS A 411 -26.36 -18.88 23.97
N ALA A 412 -26.21 -19.48 22.78
CA ALA A 412 -27.34 -19.99 22.03
C ALA A 412 -27.93 -21.25 22.68
N HIS A 413 -27.10 -22.14 23.22
CA HIS A 413 -27.57 -23.25 24.07
C HIS A 413 -28.29 -22.73 25.34
N TYR A 414 -27.72 -21.76 26.05
CA TYR A 414 -28.33 -21.17 27.21
C TYR A 414 -29.69 -20.54 26.90
N ASN A 415 -29.81 -19.74 25.84
CA ASN A 415 -31.02 -19.07 25.44
C ASN A 415 -32.06 -20.05 24.90
N LEU A 416 -31.65 -21.17 24.26
CA LEU A 416 -32.51 -22.27 23.90
C LEU A 416 -33.11 -22.92 25.17
N GLY A 417 -32.29 -23.21 26.18
CA GLY A 417 -32.75 -23.70 27.47
C GLY A 417 -33.79 -22.77 28.11
N MET A 418 -33.55 -21.45 28.08
CA MET A 418 -34.50 -20.45 28.56
C MET A 418 -35.84 -20.47 27.78
N ALA A 419 -35.77 -20.61 26.44
CA ALA A 419 -36.97 -20.71 25.61
C ALA A 419 -37.75 -21.98 25.92
N LEU A 420 -37.08 -23.11 26.10
CA LEU A 420 -37.70 -24.39 26.45
C LEU A 420 -38.38 -24.34 27.84
N LEU A 421 -37.80 -23.67 28.83
CA LEU A 421 -38.45 -23.42 30.12
C LEU A 421 -39.76 -22.64 29.94
N ARG A 422 -39.78 -21.62 29.08
CA ARG A 422 -40.98 -20.84 28.75
C ARG A 422 -42.04 -21.70 28.04
N LEU A 423 -41.63 -22.72 27.32
CA LEU A 423 -42.48 -23.71 26.65
C LEU A 423 -42.90 -24.86 27.59
N LYS A 424 -42.49 -24.84 28.85
CA LYS A 424 -42.77 -25.84 29.87
C LYS A 424 -42.13 -27.23 29.58
N ASP A 425 -40.96 -27.23 28.96
CA ASP A 425 -40.13 -28.43 28.71
C ASP A 425 -38.82 -28.34 29.54
N PRO A 426 -38.86 -28.59 30.85
CA PRO A 426 -37.71 -28.47 31.72
C PRO A 426 -36.66 -29.54 31.45
N ASP A 427 -37.02 -30.73 30.98
CA ASP A 427 -36.09 -31.83 30.72
C ASP A 427 -35.20 -31.47 29.53
N ALA A 428 -35.76 -31.00 28.43
CA ALA A 428 -34.99 -30.52 27.30
C ALA A 428 -34.17 -29.28 27.64
N ALA A 429 -34.70 -28.36 28.45
CA ALA A 429 -33.95 -27.17 28.90
C ALA A 429 -32.71 -27.55 29.69
N GLN A 430 -32.81 -28.58 30.57
CA GLN A 430 -31.67 -29.04 31.39
C GLN A 430 -30.52 -29.59 30.52
N VAL A 431 -30.82 -30.23 29.40
CA VAL A 431 -29.84 -30.72 28.43
C VAL A 431 -29.05 -29.54 27.85
N GLU A 432 -29.76 -28.50 27.41
CA GLU A 432 -29.18 -27.32 26.79
C GLU A 432 -28.35 -26.50 27.78
N PHE A 433 -28.81 -26.35 29.05
CA PHE A 433 -27.98 -25.69 30.09
C PHE A 433 -26.69 -26.43 30.42
N LYS A 434 -26.74 -27.79 30.46
CA LYS A 434 -25.54 -28.59 30.65
C LYS A 434 -24.52 -28.33 29.53
N GLU A 435 -25.00 -28.27 28.29
CA GLU A 435 -24.12 -27.98 27.15
C GLU A 435 -23.60 -26.54 27.19
N ALA A 436 -24.43 -25.56 27.51
CA ALA A 436 -24.02 -24.19 27.71
C ALA A 436 -22.90 -24.05 28.78
N THR A 437 -23.10 -24.72 29.96
CA THR A 437 -22.11 -24.72 31.06
C THR A 437 -20.83 -25.49 30.70
N ARG A 438 -20.92 -26.55 29.88
CA ARG A 438 -19.76 -27.27 29.35
C ARG A 438 -18.90 -26.36 28.47
N LEU A 439 -19.54 -25.53 27.64
CA LEU A 439 -18.86 -24.60 26.72
C LEU A 439 -18.36 -23.33 27.45
N ASP A 440 -19.17 -22.78 28.34
CA ASP A 440 -18.81 -21.64 29.22
C ASP A 440 -19.29 -21.91 30.66
N PRO A 441 -18.38 -22.24 31.59
CA PRO A 441 -18.71 -22.50 33.00
C PRO A 441 -19.42 -21.36 33.75
N LYS A 442 -19.41 -20.13 33.18
CA LYS A 442 -20.11 -18.98 33.78
C LYS A 442 -21.60 -18.99 33.52
N LEU A 443 -22.08 -19.78 32.53
CA LEU A 443 -23.47 -19.91 32.13
C LEU A 443 -24.14 -21.04 32.92
N ALA A 444 -24.32 -20.85 34.22
CA ALA A 444 -25.09 -21.81 35.04
C ALA A 444 -26.59 -21.76 34.74
N ALA A 445 -27.29 -22.93 34.89
CA ALA A 445 -28.75 -22.97 34.80
C ALA A 445 -29.36 -22.03 35.83
N PRO A 446 -30.51 -21.35 35.49
CA PRO A 446 -31.26 -20.58 36.46
C PRO A 446 -31.81 -21.50 37.56
N ASN A 447 -31.77 -21.04 38.81
CA ASN A 447 -32.27 -21.76 39.99
C ASN A 447 -33.79 -21.92 39.93
#